data_16e8c08942928e8fb0ce1fc2c857addb
#
_entry.id   16e8c08942928e8fb0ce1fc2c857addb
#
_cell.length_a   1.000
_cell.length_b   1.000
_cell.length_c   1.000
_cell.angle_alpha   90.00
_cell.angle_beta   90.00
_cell.angle_gamma   90.00
#
_symmetry.space_group_name_H-M   'P 1'
#
loop_
_entity.id
_entity.type
_entity.pdbx_description
1 polymer ?
#
loop_
_entity_poly.entity_id
_entity_poly.type
_entity_poly.pdbx_seq_one_letter_code
_entity_poly.pdbx_strand_id
1 'polypeptide(L)'
;MKAIITDKEALQALKPQQIENYLRKKGYPCTETSIKATYWGIGDWELGLPSRTDYADYSFRVCDVLTTLANAENRSQLDIYAEIANEERQ
;
A
#
# COMPACT_ATOMS: atom_id res chain seq x y z
N MET A 1 -20.64 -3.10 5.01
CA MET A 1 -20.12 -2.49 3.78
C MET A 1 -18.71 -2.00 3.99
N LYS A 2 -17.85 -2.30 3.06
CA LYS A 2 -16.46 -1.84 3.14
C LYS A 2 -16.31 -0.52 2.41
N ALA A 3 -15.61 0.42 3.04
CA ALA A 3 -15.30 1.69 2.40
C ALA A 3 -14.17 1.49 1.39
N ILE A 4 -14.29 2.18 0.26
CA ILE A 4 -13.25 2.17 -0.77
C ILE A 4 -12.72 3.59 -0.88
N ILE A 5 -11.41 3.74 -0.73
CA ILE A 5 -10.78 5.05 -0.81
C ILE A 5 -10.45 5.33 -2.27
N THR A 6 -11.10 6.36 -2.83
CA THR A 6 -10.87 6.74 -4.22
C THR A 6 -10.37 8.17 -4.37
N ASP A 7 -10.23 8.89 -3.26
CA ASP A 7 -9.74 10.27 -3.30
C ASP A 7 -8.25 10.27 -3.66
N LYS A 8 -7.95 10.84 -4.82
CA LYS A 8 -6.59 10.85 -5.33
C LYS A 8 -5.63 11.53 -4.36
N GLU A 9 -6.06 12.62 -3.74
CA GLU A 9 -5.19 13.34 -2.79
C GLU A 9 -4.89 12.48 -1.57
N ALA A 10 -5.90 11.79 -1.06
CA ALA A 10 -5.69 10.89 0.08
C ALA A 10 -4.75 9.76 -0.27
N LEU A 11 -4.90 9.18 -1.46
CA LEU A 11 -4.04 8.10 -1.89
C LEU A 11 -2.61 8.57 -2.08
N GLN A 12 -2.42 9.77 -2.63
CA GLN A 12 -1.07 10.30 -2.84
C GLN A 12 -0.42 10.78 -1.54
N ALA A 13 -1.19 10.96 -0.49
CA ALA A 13 -0.63 11.34 0.80
C ALA A 13 0.14 10.19 1.45
N LEU A 14 -0.15 8.95 1.08
CA LEU A 14 0.59 7.80 1.57
C LEU A 14 1.88 7.66 0.76
N LYS A 15 3.02 7.69 1.45
CA LYS A 15 4.32 7.61 0.79
C LYS A 15 4.77 6.16 0.69
N PRO A 16 5.61 5.83 -0.31
CA PRO A 16 6.08 4.44 -0.45
C PRO A 16 6.74 3.94 0.83
N GLN A 17 7.50 4.77 1.52
CA GLN A 17 8.18 4.36 2.73
C GLN A 17 7.18 3.95 3.82
N GLN A 18 6.09 4.69 3.94
CA GLN A 18 5.07 4.35 4.92
C GLN A 18 4.43 3.00 4.61
N ILE A 19 4.12 2.77 3.34
CA ILE A 19 3.50 1.52 2.93
C ILE A 19 4.47 0.36 3.13
N GLU A 20 5.74 0.54 2.78
CA GLU A 20 6.74 -0.50 2.99
C GLU A 20 6.89 -0.84 4.46
N ASN A 21 6.91 0.17 5.32
CA ASN A 21 7.02 -0.06 6.75
C ASN A 21 5.83 -0.89 7.27
N TYR A 22 4.64 -0.56 6.80
CA TYR A 22 3.45 -1.32 7.16
C TYR A 22 3.58 -2.78 6.73
N LEU A 23 4.00 -3.01 5.48
CA LEU A 23 4.12 -4.35 4.96
C LEU A 23 5.15 -5.17 5.73
N ARG A 24 6.28 -4.56 6.06
CA ARG A 24 7.30 -5.24 6.86
C ARG A 24 6.79 -5.57 8.26
N LYS A 25 6.10 -4.61 8.87
CA LYS A 25 5.58 -4.81 10.21
C LYS A 25 4.57 -5.95 10.26
N LYS A 26 3.79 -6.12 9.21
CA LYS A 26 2.82 -7.20 9.14
C LYS A 26 3.43 -8.53 8.72
N GLY A 27 4.70 -8.53 8.32
CA GLY A 27 5.38 -9.76 7.98
C GLY A 27 5.24 -10.19 6.53
N TYR A 28 4.75 -9.31 5.66
CA TYR A 28 4.67 -9.63 4.24
C TYR A 28 6.06 -9.62 3.62
N PRO A 29 6.40 -10.62 2.81
CA PRO A 29 7.73 -10.69 2.20
C PRO A 29 7.84 -9.77 0.99
N CYS A 30 9.02 -9.14 0.84
CA CYS A 30 9.37 -8.43 -0.37
C CYS A 30 9.97 -9.44 -1.33
N THR A 31 9.30 -9.65 -2.47
CA THR A 31 9.70 -10.70 -3.40
C THR A 31 10.69 -10.21 -4.45
N GLU A 32 10.68 -8.93 -4.74
CA GLU A 32 11.58 -8.37 -5.76
C GLU A 32 11.72 -6.88 -5.55
N THR A 33 12.88 -6.33 -5.90
CA THR A 33 13.14 -4.90 -5.80
C THR A 33 13.71 -4.42 -7.14
N SER A 34 13.17 -3.30 -7.62
CA SER A 34 13.71 -2.64 -8.80
C SER A 34 13.77 -1.14 -8.53
N ILE A 35 14.34 -0.40 -9.49
CA ILE A 35 14.44 1.05 -9.37
C ILE A 35 13.04 1.68 -9.30
N LYS A 36 12.10 1.13 -10.04
CA LYS A 36 10.77 1.75 -10.19
C LYS A 36 9.77 1.27 -9.15
N ALA A 37 9.98 0.09 -8.58
CA ALA A 37 8.97 -0.48 -7.70
C ALA A 37 9.57 -1.58 -6.84
N THR A 38 8.88 -1.88 -5.74
CA THR A 38 9.14 -3.08 -4.99
C THR A 38 7.90 -3.97 -5.09
N TYR A 39 8.12 -5.28 -5.01
CA TYR A 39 7.04 -6.25 -5.14
C TYR A 39 6.92 -7.05 -3.86
N TRP A 40 5.70 -7.28 -3.43
CA TRP A 40 5.42 -7.88 -2.14
C TRP A 40 4.42 -9.01 -2.29
N GLY A 41 4.65 -10.07 -1.57
CA GLY A 41 3.72 -11.21 -1.55
C GLY A 41 2.67 -11.02 -0.46
N ILE A 42 1.40 -11.01 -0.86
CA ILE A 42 0.31 -10.84 0.08
C ILE A 42 -0.67 -11.98 -0.17
N GLY A 43 -0.52 -13.05 0.63
CA GLY A 43 -1.29 -14.25 0.39
C GLY A 43 -0.95 -14.82 -0.97
N ASP A 44 -1.96 -15.02 -1.80
CA ASP A 44 -1.78 -15.56 -3.14
C ASP A 44 -1.50 -14.48 -4.18
N TRP A 45 -1.41 -13.23 -3.78
CA TRP A 45 -1.21 -12.11 -4.70
C TRP A 45 0.20 -11.56 -4.60
N GLU A 46 0.68 -11.03 -5.71
CA GLU A 46 1.89 -10.22 -5.72
C GLU A 46 1.51 -8.79 -6.00
N LEU A 47 2.00 -7.88 -5.17
CA LEU A 47 1.63 -6.49 -5.22
C LEU A 47 2.82 -5.63 -5.60
N GLY A 48 2.66 -4.78 -6.61
CA GLY A 48 3.69 -3.84 -7.00
C GLY A 48 3.49 -2.50 -6.33
N LEU A 49 4.51 -2.02 -5.65
CA LEU A 49 4.48 -0.73 -4.96
C LEU A 49 5.45 0.22 -5.63
N PRO A 50 4.96 1.32 -6.24
CA PRO A 50 5.85 2.28 -6.89
C PRO A 50 6.82 2.90 -5.89
N SER A 51 8.02 3.20 -6.35
CA SER A 51 9.04 3.78 -5.50
C SER A 51 8.94 5.29 -5.38
N ARG A 52 8.11 5.94 -6.19
CA ARG A 52 8.00 7.41 -6.22
C ARG A 52 6.54 7.82 -6.34
N THR A 53 6.23 8.98 -5.75
CA THR A 53 4.87 9.50 -5.77
C THR A 53 4.53 10.27 -7.04
N ASP A 54 5.53 10.62 -7.84
CA ASP A 54 5.30 11.45 -9.01
C ASP A 54 4.98 10.64 -10.28
N TYR A 55 4.87 9.33 -10.16
CA TYR A 55 4.39 8.52 -11.28
C TYR A 55 2.92 8.82 -11.52
N ALA A 56 2.53 8.87 -12.80
CA ALA A 56 1.17 9.25 -13.17
C ALA A 56 0.12 8.33 -12.57
N ASP A 57 0.44 7.06 -12.40
CA ASP A 57 -0.50 6.06 -11.89
C ASP A 57 -0.31 5.74 -10.41
N TYR A 58 0.41 6.59 -9.68
CA TYR A 58 0.72 6.30 -8.29
C TYR A 58 -0.54 6.07 -7.45
N SER A 59 -1.53 6.94 -7.61
CA SER A 59 -2.76 6.81 -6.82
C SER A 59 -3.51 5.52 -7.13
N PHE A 60 -3.49 5.08 -8.38
CA PHE A 60 -4.10 3.80 -8.74
C PHE A 60 -3.38 2.64 -8.06
N ARG A 61 -2.04 2.71 -8.02
CA ARG A 61 -1.27 1.65 -7.38
C ARG A 61 -1.52 1.59 -5.88
N VAL A 62 -1.62 2.76 -5.24
CA VAL A 62 -1.95 2.80 -3.82
C VAL A 62 -3.36 2.25 -3.58
N CYS A 63 -4.30 2.57 -4.45
CA CYS A 63 -5.64 2.01 -4.34
C CYS A 63 -5.60 0.48 -4.41
N ASP A 64 -4.80 -0.07 -5.32
CA ASP A 64 -4.63 -1.53 -5.42
C ASP A 64 -4.04 -2.10 -4.15
N VAL A 65 -3.07 -1.41 -3.56
CA VAL A 65 -2.47 -1.84 -2.30
C VAL A 65 -3.55 -1.95 -1.23
N LEU A 66 -4.33 -0.90 -1.07
CA LEU A 66 -5.37 -0.88 -0.04
C LEU A 66 -6.43 -1.94 -0.28
N THR A 67 -6.83 -2.12 -1.54
CA THR A 67 -7.82 -3.14 -1.88
C THR A 67 -7.29 -4.53 -1.57
N THR A 68 -6.06 -4.81 -1.96
CA THR A 68 -5.45 -6.12 -1.75
C THR A 68 -5.31 -6.41 -0.25
N LEU A 69 -4.82 -5.43 0.51
CA LEU A 69 -4.66 -5.60 1.95
C LEU A 69 -6.00 -5.77 2.65
N ALA A 70 -7.01 -4.99 2.24
CA ALA A 70 -8.32 -5.11 2.84
C ALA A 70 -8.90 -6.51 2.64
N ASN A 71 -8.72 -7.06 1.44
CA ASN A 71 -9.20 -8.42 1.15
C ASN A 71 -8.40 -9.46 1.91
N ALA A 72 -7.08 -9.31 1.93
CA ALA A 72 -6.21 -10.30 2.59
C ALA A 72 -6.41 -10.31 4.10
N GLU A 73 -6.63 -9.14 4.69
CA GLU A 73 -6.76 -9.02 6.14
C GLU A 73 -8.20 -8.99 6.60
N ASN A 74 -9.13 -9.00 5.66
CA ASN A 74 -10.57 -8.92 5.95
C ASN A 74 -10.88 -7.71 6.82
N ARG A 75 -10.36 -6.55 6.43
CA ARG A 75 -10.50 -5.30 7.17
C ARG A 75 -10.91 -4.17 6.24
N SER A 76 -11.40 -3.08 6.82
CA SER A 76 -11.74 -1.89 6.09
C SER A 76 -10.48 -1.21 5.54
N GLN A 77 -10.57 -0.68 4.32
CA GLN A 77 -9.48 0.13 3.77
C GLN A 77 -9.19 1.35 4.62
N LEU A 78 -10.19 1.89 5.29
CA LEU A 78 -9.98 3.05 6.16
C LEU A 78 -9.08 2.71 7.34
N ASP A 79 -9.28 1.54 7.92
CA ASP A 79 -8.44 1.09 9.03
C ASP A 79 -7.00 0.90 8.57
N ILE A 80 -6.82 0.29 7.41
CA ILE A 80 -5.49 0.05 6.87
C ILE A 80 -4.82 1.37 6.51
N TYR A 81 -5.56 2.28 5.90
CA TYR A 81 -5.05 3.61 5.56
C TYR A 81 -4.52 4.31 6.80
N ALA A 82 -5.31 4.30 7.88
CA ALA A 82 -4.91 4.97 9.12
C ALA A 82 -3.62 4.37 9.68
N GLU A 83 -3.49 3.05 9.65
CA GLU A 83 -2.28 2.40 10.14
C GLU A 83 -1.06 2.74 9.30
N ILE A 84 -1.23 2.76 7.97
CA ILE A 84 -0.13 3.12 7.09
C ILE A 84 0.29 4.57 7.32
N ALA A 85 -0.68 5.46 7.48
CA ALA A 85 -0.38 6.88 7.71
C ALA A 85 0.42 7.07 8.98
N ASN A 86 0.21 6.22 9.99
CA ASN A 86 0.94 6.29 11.24
C ASN A 86 2.36 5.75 11.14
N GLU A 87 2.72 5.10 10.02
CA GLU A 87 4.05 4.56 9.83
C GLU A 87 5.07 5.59 9.36
N GLU A 88 4.66 6.83 9.21
CA GLU A 88 5.59 7.83 8.69
C GLU A 88 6.72 8.17 9.65
N ARG A 89 6.54 7.87 10.90
CA ARG A 89 7.58 8.13 11.90
C ARG A 89 8.69 7.11 11.81
N GLN A 90 9.91 7.52 11.86
CA GLN A 90 11.04 6.60 11.76
C GLN A 90 11.95 6.71 12.96
#